data_8503d1fdc23b536cbbd9317a3368f695
#
_entry.id   8503d1fdc23b536cbbd9317a3368f695
#
_cell.length_a   1.000
_cell.length_b   1.000
_cell.length_c   1.000
_cell.angle_alpha   90.00
_cell.angle_beta   90.00
_cell.angle_gamma   90.00
#
_symmetry.space_group_name_H-M   'P 1'
#
loop_
_entity.id
_entity.type
_entity.pdbx_description
1 polymer ?
#
loop_
_entity_poly.entity_id
_entity_poly.type
_entity_poly.pdbx_seq_one_letter_code
_entity_poly.pdbx_strand_id
1 'polypeptide(L)'
;MAFAGKPIEITPAEAELELLEGANVLAAVRNGEDAETVLTWLSYHIEQHGMTGAMILDRAKPGSEKAFAKQLEKGAAKLTCKVILLSSDVPFGKPDFPAEAHPFCVPEAPGKDRMVVPFPSPWDAPLGALCFYEMAKLRFLAGARAVANIDVHDLLTPSETSVFDTTVGAEGGLIALLGRHCYPWHVRNNHPTLYADHICVQFDAGGGRQRWCIAPSKAPIDAVWRLVRMGNATPDQSLT
;
A
#
# COMPACT_ATOMS: atom_id res chain seq x y z
N MET A 1 8.20 25.32 -15.31
CA MET A 1 9.04 24.96 -14.13
C MET A 1 10.50 24.95 -14.58
N ALA A 2 11.46 25.35 -13.76
CA ALA A 2 12.88 25.30 -14.09
C ALA A 2 13.64 24.56 -12.98
N PHE A 3 14.55 23.69 -13.34
CA PHE A 3 15.44 23.01 -12.42
C PHE A 3 16.90 23.35 -12.79
N ALA A 4 17.66 23.83 -11.82
CA ALA A 4 19.02 24.32 -12.05
C ALA A 4 19.13 25.35 -13.19
N GLY A 5 18.11 26.22 -13.34
CA GLY A 5 18.06 27.27 -14.37
C GLY A 5 17.71 26.78 -15.78
N LYS A 6 17.46 25.49 -15.98
CA LYS A 6 17.00 24.95 -17.27
C LYS A 6 15.47 24.77 -17.25
N PRO A 7 14.74 25.20 -18.31
CA PRO A 7 13.33 24.94 -18.38
C PRO A 7 13.10 23.42 -18.51
N ILE A 8 12.15 22.92 -17.72
CA ILE A 8 11.68 21.54 -17.83
C ILE A 8 10.24 21.61 -18.32
N GLU A 9 9.96 20.98 -19.44
CA GLU A 9 8.61 20.74 -19.91
C GLU A 9 8.09 19.47 -19.21
N ILE A 10 6.95 19.59 -18.55
CA ILE A 10 6.29 18.46 -17.88
C ILE A 10 4.91 18.34 -18.52
N THR A 11 4.67 17.20 -19.14
CA THR A 11 3.34 16.81 -19.61
C THR A 11 2.71 15.93 -18.53
N PRO A 12 1.67 16.39 -17.81
CA PRO A 12 0.96 15.56 -16.86
C PRO A 12 0.35 14.34 -17.56
N ALA A 13 0.41 13.19 -16.91
CA ALA A 13 -0.36 12.03 -17.37
C ALA A 13 -1.86 12.29 -17.13
N GLU A 14 -2.70 11.79 -18.02
CA GLU A 14 -4.15 11.84 -17.85
C GLU A 14 -4.58 10.96 -16.67
N ALA A 15 -5.70 11.32 -16.05
CA ALA A 15 -6.34 10.48 -15.06
C ALA A 15 -7.01 9.28 -15.75
N GLU A 16 -6.94 8.12 -15.12
CA GLU A 16 -7.49 6.85 -15.61
C GLU A 16 -8.45 6.28 -14.52
N LEU A 17 -9.34 7.13 -14.01
CA LEU A 17 -10.22 6.80 -12.88
C LEU A 17 -11.21 5.68 -13.22
N GLU A 18 -11.59 5.56 -14.48
CA GLU A 18 -12.51 4.54 -15.02
C GLU A 18 -11.97 3.12 -14.84
N LEU A 19 -10.66 2.95 -14.70
CA LEU A 19 -10.06 1.63 -14.50
C LEU A 19 -10.51 0.98 -13.20
N LEU A 20 -10.72 1.76 -12.15
CA LEU A 20 -11.12 1.28 -10.82
C LEU A 20 -12.39 1.96 -10.30
N GLU A 21 -13.18 2.58 -11.19
CA GLU A 21 -14.42 3.23 -10.82
C GLU A 21 -15.39 2.25 -10.12
N GLY A 22 -15.91 2.66 -8.99
CA GLY A 22 -16.86 1.87 -8.18
C GLY A 22 -16.28 0.59 -7.57
N ALA A 23 -14.99 0.30 -7.74
CA ALA A 23 -14.37 -0.91 -7.24
C ALA A 23 -14.04 -0.83 -5.74
N ASN A 24 -14.08 -1.99 -5.07
CA ASN A 24 -13.45 -2.21 -3.78
C ASN A 24 -11.98 -2.54 -4.02
N VAL A 25 -11.07 -1.64 -3.64
CA VAL A 25 -9.68 -1.70 -4.06
C VAL A 25 -8.75 -1.96 -2.88
N LEU A 26 -7.78 -2.85 -3.07
CA LEU A 26 -6.60 -2.92 -2.22
C LEU A 26 -5.45 -2.15 -2.87
N ALA A 27 -4.85 -1.26 -2.10
CA ALA A 27 -3.63 -0.56 -2.48
C ALA A 27 -2.47 -1.11 -1.64
N ALA A 28 -1.48 -1.71 -2.28
CA ALA A 28 -0.36 -2.34 -1.61
C ALA A 28 0.98 -1.98 -2.25
N VAL A 29 2.02 -2.01 -1.44
CA VAL A 29 3.40 -1.89 -1.90
C VAL A 29 4.03 -3.27 -1.90
N ARG A 30 4.55 -3.69 -3.03
CA ARG A 30 5.35 -4.92 -3.17
C ARG A 30 6.81 -4.62 -2.83
N ASN A 31 7.38 -5.43 -1.93
CA ASN A 31 8.74 -5.26 -1.43
C ASN A 31 9.67 -6.43 -1.83
N GLY A 32 9.33 -7.15 -2.89
CA GLY A 32 10.11 -8.29 -3.38
C GLY A 32 9.37 -9.62 -3.30
N GLU A 33 8.14 -9.64 -2.82
CA GLU A 33 7.27 -10.82 -2.81
C GLU A 33 7.14 -11.39 -4.23
N ASP A 34 7.07 -12.69 -4.33
CA ASP A 34 6.87 -13.37 -5.61
C ASP A 34 5.40 -13.27 -6.09
N ALA A 35 5.18 -13.65 -7.34
CA ALA A 35 3.86 -13.55 -7.95
C ALA A 35 2.85 -14.53 -7.30
N GLU A 36 3.30 -15.68 -6.81
CA GLU A 36 2.44 -16.65 -6.15
C GLU A 36 1.89 -16.11 -4.83
N THR A 37 2.74 -15.50 -4.03
CA THR A 37 2.36 -14.82 -2.79
C THR A 37 1.34 -13.73 -3.06
N VAL A 38 1.59 -12.86 -4.04
CA VAL A 38 0.65 -11.79 -4.41
C VAL A 38 -0.68 -12.34 -4.92
N LEU A 39 -0.67 -13.36 -5.76
CA LEU A 39 -1.89 -13.98 -6.28
C LEU A 39 -2.71 -14.67 -5.19
N THR A 40 -2.06 -15.31 -4.23
CA THR A 40 -2.71 -15.91 -3.06
C THR A 40 -3.37 -14.82 -2.20
N TRP A 41 -2.68 -13.72 -1.96
CA TRP A 41 -3.19 -12.56 -1.25
C TRP A 41 -4.40 -11.93 -1.96
N LEU A 42 -4.36 -11.77 -3.28
CA LEU A 42 -5.49 -11.29 -4.07
C LEU A 42 -6.69 -12.24 -3.97
N SER A 43 -6.47 -13.55 -4.15
CA SER A 43 -7.54 -14.56 -4.08
C SER A 43 -8.25 -14.54 -2.74
N TYR A 44 -7.49 -14.49 -1.66
CA TYR A 44 -8.05 -14.39 -0.31
C TYR A 44 -8.98 -13.18 -0.15
N HIS A 45 -8.54 -12.00 -0.58
CA HIS A 45 -9.34 -10.80 -0.39
C HIS A 45 -10.54 -10.69 -1.36
N ILE A 46 -10.47 -11.34 -2.52
CA ILE A 46 -11.64 -11.51 -3.39
C ILE A 46 -12.68 -12.35 -2.67
N GLU A 47 -12.29 -13.52 -2.15
CA GLU A 47 -13.21 -14.49 -1.55
C GLU A 47 -13.77 -14.00 -0.22
N GLN A 48 -12.95 -13.41 0.63
CA GLN A 48 -13.34 -13.07 2.00
C GLN A 48 -13.92 -11.65 2.14
N HIS A 49 -13.56 -10.72 1.26
CA HIS A 49 -13.93 -9.31 1.41
C HIS A 49 -14.60 -8.68 0.20
N GLY A 50 -14.81 -9.44 -0.87
CA GLY A 50 -15.43 -8.91 -2.08
C GLY A 50 -14.58 -7.82 -2.75
N MET A 51 -13.25 -7.96 -2.70
CA MET A 51 -12.35 -7.09 -3.44
C MET A 51 -12.55 -7.27 -4.94
N THR A 52 -12.64 -6.17 -5.68
CA THR A 52 -12.85 -6.15 -7.13
C THR A 52 -11.75 -5.44 -7.90
N GLY A 53 -10.82 -4.80 -7.19
CA GLY A 53 -9.66 -4.15 -7.77
C GLY A 53 -8.46 -4.19 -6.86
N ALA A 54 -7.27 -4.18 -7.45
CA ALA A 54 -6.01 -4.05 -6.71
C ALA A 54 -5.07 -3.12 -7.46
N MET A 55 -4.36 -2.29 -6.71
CA MET A 55 -3.25 -1.50 -7.21
C MET A 55 -1.99 -1.86 -6.43
N ILE A 56 -1.00 -2.34 -7.14
CA ILE A 56 0.27 -2.81 -6.58
C ILE A 56 1.39 -1.91 -7.06
N LEU A 57 2.06 -1.24 -6.13
CA LEU A 57 3.29 -0.54 -6.40
C LEU A 57 4.47 -1.50 -6.31
N ASP A 58 5.16 -1.69 -7.41
CA ASP A 58 6.39 -2.48 -7.44
C ASP A 58 7.60 -1.62 -7.10
N ARG A 59 8.25 -1.92 -5.96
CA ARG A 59 9.50 -1.28 -5.54
C ARG A 59 10.74 -1.96 -6.11
N ALA A 60 10.57 -2.86 -7.07
CA ALA A 60 11.70 -3.52 -7.70
C ALA A 60 12.61 -2.52 -8.43
N LYS A 61 13.91 -2.83 -8.42
CA LYS A 61 14.89 -2.09 -9.22
C LYS A 61 14.61 -2.30 -10.71
N PRO A 62 14.86 -1.29 -11.56
CA PRO A 62 14.67 -1.42 -13.00
C PRO A 62 15.36 -2.67 -13.56
N GLY A 63 14.62 -3.41 -14.37
CA GLY A 63 15.09 -4.65 -15.01
C GLY A 63 14.74 -5.95 -14.28
N SER A 64 14.33 -5.90 -13.00
CA SER A 64 13.89 -7.08 -12.24
C SER A 64 12.36 -7.30 -12.26
N GLU A 65 11.61 -6.28 -12.66
CA GLU A 65 10.15 -6.24 -12.64
C GLU A 65 9.49 -7.10 -13.73
N LYS A 66 10.14 -7.28 -14.89
CA LYS A 66 9.54 -7.93 -16.07
C LYS A 66 9.09 -9.36 -15.84
N ALA A 67 9.89 -10.13 -15.11
CA ALA A 67 9.55 -11.54 -14.81
C ALA A 67 8.35 -11.61 -13.88
N PHE A 68 8.33 -10.78 -12.85
CA PHE A 68 7.21 -10.67 -11.92
C PHE A 68 5.94 -10.21 -12.63
N ALA A 69 5.99 -9.12 -13.39
CA ALA A 69 4.86 -8.58 -14.13
C ALA A 69 4.21 -9.64 -15.04
N LYS A 70 5.01 -10.38 -15.80
CA LYS A 70 4.53 -11.46 -16.67
C LYS A 70 3.85 -12.59 -15.89
N GLN A 71 4.39 -12.97 -14.73
CA GLN A 71 3.80 -14.02 -13.90
C GLN A 71 2.50 -13.53 -13.26
N LEU A 72 2.49 -12.30 -12.74
CA LEU A 72 1.30 -11.67 -12.16
C LEU A 72 0.19 -11.54 -13.20
N GLU A 73 0.47 -11.04 -14.40
CA GLU A 73 -0.50 -10.92 -15.50
C GLU A 73 -1.15 -12.26 -15.82
N LYS A 74 -0.34 -13.30 -15.99
CA LYS A 74 -0.83 -14.65 -16.27
C LYS A 74 -1.72 -15.23 -15.17
N GLY A 75 -1.39 -14.95 -13.91
CA GLY A 75 -2.17 -15.39 -12.75
C GLY A 75 -3.43 -14.56 -12.56
N ALA A 76 -3.31 -13.25 -12.64
CA ALA A 76 -4.42 -12.30 -12.45
C ALA A 76 -5.53 -12.47 -13.51
N ALA A 77 -5.19 -12.91 -14.72
CA ALA A 77 -6.18 -13.22 -15.76
C ALA A 77 -7.21 -14.29 -15.36
N LYS A 78 -6.93 -15.05 -14.30
CA LYS A 78 -7.85 -16.06 -13.74
C LYS A 78 -8.69 -15.55 -12.58
N LEU A 79 -8.41 -14.34 -12.10
CA LEU A 79 -9.09 -13.72 -10.98
C LEU A 79 -10.24 -12.84 -11.46
N THR A 80 -11.22 -12.64 -10.59
CA THR A 80 -12.40 -11.79 -10.88
C THR A 80 -12.18 -10.35 -10.44
N CYS A 81 -10.95 -9.85 -10.50
CA CYS A 81 -10.61 -8.47 -10.14
C CYS A 81 -9.72 -7.83 -11.19
N LYS A 82 -9.75 -6.49 -11.23
CA LYS A 82 -8.80 -5.71 -12.03
C LYS A 82 -7.52 -5.51 -11.23
N VAL A 83 -6.36 -5.75 -11.84
CA VAL A 83 -5.06 -5.53 -11.19
C VAL A 83 -4.26 -4.50 -11.98
N ILE A 84 -3.87 -3.42 -11.30
CA ILE A 84 -2.95 -2.41 -11.84
C ILE A 84 -1.61 -2.62 -11.14
N LEU A 85 -0.57 -2.89 -11.92
CA LEU A 85 0.81 -2.93 -11.46
C LEU A 85 1.50 -1.64 -11.89
N LEU A 86 1.94 -0.86 -10.91
CA LEU A 86 2.74 0.33 -11.14
C LEU A 86 4.21 0.04 -10.89
N SER A 87 5.01 0.16 -11.90
CA SER A 87 6.46 0.20 -11.81
C SER A 87 6.97 1.61 -12.09
N SER A 88 8.14 1.95 -11.59
CA SER A 88 8.74 3.27 -11.79
C SER A 88 10.22 3.15 -12.08
N ASP A 89 10.69 3.96 -13.01
CA ASP A 89 12.10 4.12 -13.31
C ASP A 89 12.84 4.95 -12.25
N VAL A 90 12.08 5.58 -11.34
CA VAL A 90 12.63 6.31 -10.21
C VAL A 90 12.44 5.51 -8.92
N PRO A 91 13.40 5.58 -7.99
CA PRO A 91 13.33 4.83 -6.75
C PRO A 91 12.20 5.33 -5.83
N PHE A 92 11.42 4.41 -5.29
CA PHE A 92 10.38 4.71 -4.29
C PHE A 92 10.83 4.53 -2.84
N GLY A 93 12.11 4.32 -2.62
CA GLY A 93 12.68 4.27 -1.30
C GLY A 93 12.65 2.89 -0.64
N LYS A 94 13.14 2.84 0.59
CA LYS A 94 13.35 1.61 1.35
C LYS A 94 12.06 1.09 1.99
N PRO A 95 11.75 -0.21 1.86
CA PRO A 95 10.50 -0.78 2.35
C PRO A 95 10.29 -0.65 3.86
N ASP A 96 11.37 -0.75 4.64
CA ASP A 96 11.30 -0.81 6.09
C ASP A 96 11.32 0.57 6.78
N PHE A 97 11.43 1.65 6.01
CA PHE A 97 11.42 3.00 6.55
C PHE A 97 10.15 3.73 6.14
N PRO A 98 9.26 4.04 7.08
CA PRO A 98 8.19 4.98 6.82
C PRO A 98 8.79 6.33 6.44
N ALA A 99 8.19 7.00 5.46
CA ALA A 99 8.68 8.29 4.95
C ALA A 99 8.86 9.33 6.07
N GLU A 100 7.98 9.29 7.06
CA GLU A 100 8.01 10.18 8.21
C GLU A 100 9.19 9.96 9.16
N ALA A 101 9.80 8.79 9.14
CA ALA A 101 10.92 8.45 10.04
C ALA A 101 12.30 8.79 9.46
N HIS A 102 12.38 9.21 8.18
CA HIS A 102 13.67 9.47 7.58
C HIS A 102 14.24 10.83 8.01
N PRO A 103 15.49 10.87 8.49
CA PRO A 103 16.13 12.10 8.99
C PRO A 103 16.14 13.26 8.01
N PHE A 104 16.17 12.99 6.71
CA PHE A 104 16.12 14.03 5.67
C PHE A 104 14.74 14.63 5.48
N CYS A 105 13.68 13.91 5.88
CA CYS A 105 12.31 14.37 5.75
C CYS A 105 11.86 15.22 6.95
N VAL A 106 12.58 15.11 8.08
CA VAL A 106 12.30 15.86 9.30
C VAL A 106 13.48 16.80 9.56
N PRO A 107 13.45 18.05 9.08
CA PRO A 107 14.47 19.02 9.40
C PRO A 107 14.60 19.13 10.92
N GLU A 108 15.82 19.20 11.42
CA GLU A 108 16.12 19.40 12.84
C GLU A 108 15.55 18.33 13.80
N ALA A 109 15.29 17.12 13.30
CA ALA A 109 14.91 16.01 14.15
C ALA A 109 15.94 15.82 15.28
N PRO A 110 15.51 15.57 16.52
CA PRO A 110 16.41 15.34 17.64
C PRO A 110 17.42 14.23 17.32
N GLY A 111 18.71 14.52 17.52
CA GLY A 111 19.79 13.57 17.24
C GLY A 111 20.24 13.47 15.79
N LYS A 112 19.72 14.31 14.90
CA LYS A 112 20.14 14.35 13.48
C LYS A 112 21.64 14.63 13.31
N ASP A 113 22.22 15.43 14.18
CA ASP A 113 23.65 15.73 14.28
C ASP A 113 24.52 14.52 14.65
N ARG A 114 23.93 13.48 15.24
CA ARG A 114 24.58 12.21 15.63
C ARG A 114 24.39 11.09 14.63
N MET A 115 23.66 11.33 13.57
CA MET A 115 23.35 10.29 12.59
C MET A 115 24.49 10.16 11.59
N VAL A 116 24.91 8.91 11.37
CA VAL A 116 25.72 8.58 10.19
C VAL A 116 24.80 8.71 8.99
N VAL A 117 25.04 9.74 8.18
CA VAL A 117 24.31 9.91 6.91
C VAL A 117 24.69 8.74 6.01
N PRO A 118 23.75 7.84 5.66
CA PRO A 118 24.06 6.74 4.77
C PRO A 118 24.46 7.27 3.39
N PHE A 119 25.25 6.49 2.67
CA PHE A 119 25.57 6.81 1.29
C PHE A 119 24.27 7.08 0.51
N PRO A 120 24.25 8.10 -0.37
CA PRO A 120 23.08 8.40 -1.16
C PRO A 120 22.67 7.18 -2.00
N SER A 121 21.62 6.51 -1.58
CA SER A 121 20.96 5.49 -2.37
C SER A 121 19.53 5.96 -2.62
N PRO A 122 19.24 6.44 -3.83
CA PRO A 122 17.89 6.89 -4.15
C PRO A 122 16.84 5.80 -3.94
N TRP A 123 17.23 4.53 -4.10
CA TRP A 123 16.35 3.38 -3.88
C TRP A 123 16.01 3.13 -2.41
N ASP A 124 16.81 3.69 -1.51
CA ASP A 124 16.60 3.62 -0.07
C ASP A 124 15.94 4.89 0.50
N ALA A 125 15.66 5.89 -0.34
CA ALA A 125 15.03 7.14 0.07
C ALA A 125 13.53 6.94 0.31
N PRO A 126 12.96 7.33 1.45
CA PRO A 126 11.55 7.04 1.77
C PRO A 126 10.54 8.01 1.15
N LEU A 127 11.00 9.07 0.50
CA LEU A 127 10.14 10.14 -0.04
C LEU A 127 9.18 9.69 -1.14
N GLY A 128 9.54 8.66 -1.90
CA GLY A 128 8.73 8.19 -3.02
C GLY A 128 7.36 7.66 -2.62
N ALA A 129 7.22 7.09 -1.43
CA ALA A 129 5.95 6.53 -0.97
C ALA A 129 4.84 7.58 -0.86
N LEU A 130 5.14 8.79 -0.36
CA LEU A 130 4.16 9.87 -0.28
C LEU A 130 3.68 10.32 -1.67
N CYS A 131 4.63 10.55 -2.58
CA CYS A 131 4.30 10.93 -3.96
C CYS A 131 3.45 9.85 -4.64
N PHE A 132 3.74 8.57 -4.36
CA PHE A 132 2.98 7.46 -4.90
C PHE A 132 1.51 7.49 -4.49
N TYR A 133 1.20 7.63 -3.19
CA TYR A 133 -0.18 7.61 -2.74
C TYR A 133 -0.99 8.79 -3.29
N GLU A 134 -0.41 9.98 -3.36
CA GLU A 134 -1.08 11.14 -3.96
C GLU A 134 -1.27 10.98 -5.48
N MET A 135 -0.26 10.48 -6.18
CA MET A 135 -0.37 10.18 -7.61
C MET A 135 -1.42 9.10 -7.86
N ALA A 136 -1.39 8.04 -7.09
CA ALA A 136 -2.33 6.93 -7.18
C ALA A 136 -3.77 7.39 -6.92
N LYS A 137 -3.99 8.22 -5.89
CA LYS A 137 -5.28 8.83 -5.60
C LYS A 137 -5.82 9.59 -6.81
N LEU A 138 -5.04 10.52 -7.33
CA LEU A 138 -5.48 11.44 -8.39
C LEU A 138 -5.63 10.73 -9.74
N ARG A 139 -4.79 9.76 -10.03
CA ARG A 139 -4.78 9.10 -11.34
C ARG A 139 -5.73 7.92 -11.44
N PHE A 140 -5.88 7.12 -10.38
CA PHE A 140 -6.57 5.83 -10.45
C PHE A 140 -7.66 5.62 -9.41
N LEU A 141 -7.50 6.15 -8.19
CA LEU A 141 -8.27 5.69 -7.05
C LEU A 141 -9.39 6.64 -6.59
N ALA A 142 -9.43 7.88 -7.09
CA ALA A 142 -10.45 8.84 -6.65
C ALA A 142 -11.88 8.43 -7.05
N GLY A 143 -12.04 7.59 -8.09
CA GLY A 143 -13.31 7.02 -8.51
C GLY A 143 -13.68 5.68 -7.85
N ALA A 144 -12.81 5.11 -7.03
CA ALA A 144 -13.06 3.84 -6.36
C ALA A 144 -14.19 3.98 -5.32
N ARG A 145 -14.93 2.88 -5.09
CA ARG A 145 -15.95 2.83 -4.04
C ARG A 145 -15.32 2.92 -2.65
N ALA A 146 -14.30 2.11 -2.41
CA ALA A 146 -13.47 2.19 -1.22
C ALA A 146 -12.07 1.64 -1.50
N VAL A 147 -11.07 2.16 -0.80
CA VAL A 147 -9.67 1.79 -0.94
C VAL A 147 -9.11 1.41 0.42
N ALA A 148 -8.68 0.17 0.59
CA ALA A 148 -7.95 -0.28 1.77
C ALA A 148 -6.46 -0.34 1.46
N ASN A 149 -5.66 0.33 2.27
CA ASN A 149 -4.21 0.31 2.20
C ASN A 149 -3.69 -0.72 3.19
N ILE A 150 -3.19 -1.84 2.68
CA ILE A 150 -2.55 -2.89 3.47
C ILE A 150 -1.35 -3.45 2.70
N ASP A 151 -0.40 -4.02 3.40
CA ASP A 151 0.76 -4.67 2.76
C ASP A 151 0.40 -6.07 2.24
N VAL A 152 1.17 -6.59 1.29
CA VAL A 152 0.99 -7.95 0.75
C VAL A 152 1.09 -9.04 1.84
N HIS A 153 1.75 -8.75 2.96
CA HIS A 153 1.84 -9.66 4.10
C HIS A 153 0.68 -9.54 5.10
N ASP A 154 -0.18 -8.56 4.93
CA ASP A 154 -1.32 -8.34 5.81
C ASP A 154 -2.57 -9.02 5.25
N LEU A 155 -3.32 -9.70 6.10
CA LEU A 155 -4.64 -10.23 5.77
C LEU A 155 -5.69 -9.52 6.60
N LEU A 156 -6.76 -9.07 5.94
CA LEU A 156 -7.94 -8.56 6.63
C LEU A 156 -8.66 -9.73 7.30
N THR A 157 -9.01 -9.58 8.57
CA THR A 157 -9.77 -10.61 9.30
C THR A 157 -11.18 -10.73 8.71
N PRO A 158 -11.66 -11.94 8.43
CA PRO A 158 -13.04 -12.15 7.99
C PRO A 158 -14.04 -11.59 9.01
N SER A 159 -15.06 -10.92 8.52
CA SER A 159 -16.12 -10.33 9.33
C SER A 159 -17.47 -10.42 8.61
N GLU A 160 -18.59 -10.30 9.34
CA GLU A 160 -19.92 -10.33 8.76
C GLU A 160 -20.13 -9.18 7.76
N THR A 161 -19.56 -8.02 8.04
CA THR A 161 -19.58 -6.86 7.14
C THR A 161 -18.19 -6.61 6.61
N SER A 162 -18.07 -6.49 5.29
CA SER A 162 -16.75 -6.27 4.70
C SER A 162 -16.15 -4.93 5.16
N VAL A 163 -14.82 -4.86 5.20
CA VAL A 163 -14.12 -3.61 5.52
C VAL A 163 -14.53 -2.47 4.60
N PHE A 164 -14.81 -2.76 3.34
CA PHE A 164 -15.25 -1.78 2.35
C PHE A 164 -16.64 -1.25 2.67
N ASP A 165 -17.59 -2.14 3.03
CA ASP A 165 -18.94 -1.74 3.40
C ASP A 165 -18.97 -0.93 4.69
N THR A 166 -18.17 -1.34 5.67
CA THR A 166 -17.99 -0.59 6.92
C THR A 166 -17.45 0.81 6.63
N THR A 167 -16.47 0.94 5.73
CA THR A 167 -15.90 2.23 5.36
C THR A 167 -16.90 3.13 4.65
N VAL A 168 -17.64 2.57 3.70
CA VAL A 168 -18.70 3.32 2.98
C VAL A 168 -19.84 3.71 3.92
N GLY A 169 -20.15 2.89 4.93
CA GLY A 169 -21.14 3.20 5.96
C GLY A 169 -20.68 4.27 6.96
N ALA A 170 -19.41 4.49 7.13
CA ALA A 170 -18.85 5.49 8.03
C ALA A 170 -19.19 6.92 7.57
N GLU A 171 -19.37 7.84 8.51
CA GLU A 171 -19.84 9.22 8.22
C GLU A 171 -18.81 9.98 7.38
N GLY A 172 -17.55 10.04 7.82
CA GLY A 172 -16.44 10.66 7.10
C GLY A 172 -15.78 9.74 6.07
N GLY A 173 -16.28 8.49 5.93
CA GLY A 173 -15.76 7.55 4.94
C GLY A 173 -14.32 7.11 5.18
N LEU A 174 -13.82 7.17 6.40
CA LEU A 174 -12.46 6.76 6.76
C LEU A 174 -12.47 5.91 8.03
N ILE A 175 -11.86 4.75 7.97
CA ILE A 175 -11.65 3.88 9.13
C ILE A 175 -10.16 3.54 9.29
N ALA A 176 -9.72 3.36 10.53
CA ALA A 176 -8.40 2.85 10.85
C ALA A 176 -8.42 1.32 10.95
N LEU A 177 -7.44 0.67 10.35
CA LEU A 177 -7.22 -0.76 10.45
C LEU A 177 -6.05 -0.99 11.42
N LEU A 178 -6.32 -1.71 12.51
CA LEU A 178 -5.33 -1.99 13.54
C LEU A 178 -4.86 -3.44 13.40
N GLY A 179 -3.63 -3.60 12.94
CA GLY A 179 -3.06 -4.92 12.72
C GLY A 179 -2.69 -5.62 14.04
N ARG A 180 -2.68 -6.93 14.00
CA ARG A 180 -2.07 -7.80 15.02
C ARG A 180 -1.00 -8.65 14.37
N HIS A 181 0.10 -8.88 15.06
CA HIS A 181 1.13 -9.78 14.58
C HIS A 181 0.68 -11.24 14.74
N CYS A 182 0.73 -11.98 13.62
CA CYS A 182 0.55 -13.43 13.62
C CYS A 182 1.88 -14.09 13.32
N TYR A 183 2.31 -15.03 14.15
CA TYR A 183 3.55 -15.76 13.97
C TYR A 183 3.31 -17.12 13.34
N PRO A 184 4.25 -17.62 12.52
CA PRO A 184 4.15 -18.96 12.00
C PRO A 184 4.30 -19.97 13.15
N TRP A 185 3.37 -20.91 13.26
CA TRP A 185 3.46 -22.04 14.18
C TRP A 185 4.45 -23.12 13.69
N HIS A 186 4.48 -23.31 12.37
CA HIS A 186 5.36 -24.25 11.73
C HIS A 186 6.36 -23.54 10.81
N VAL A 187 7.64 -23.70 11.13
CA VAL A 187 8.72 -23.37 10.22
C VAL A 187 9.09 -24.63 9.48
N ARG A 188 8.76 -24.70 8.20
CA ARG A 188 9.16 -25.82 7.34
C ARG A 188 10.61 -25.65 6.92
N ASN A 189 11.45 -26.63 7.21
CA ASN A 189 12.84 -26.59 6.77
C ASN A 189 12.91 -26.48 5.24
N ASN A 190 13.63 -25.48 4.74
CA ASN A 190 13.86 -25.20 3.32
C ASN A 190 12.61 -24.83 2.49
N HIS A 191 11.53 -24.41 3.11
CA HIS A 191 10.36 -23.87 2.42
C HIS A 191 10.04 -22.45 2.92
N PRO A 192 9.62 -21.53 2.04
CA PRO A 192 9.12 -20.23 2.48
C PRO A 192 7.87 -20.42 3.34
N THR A 193 7.71 -19.54 4.32
CA THR A 193 6.51 -19.51 5.17
C THR A 193 5.31 -19.07 4.35
N LEU A 194 4.22 -19.82 4.44
CA LEU A 194 2.96 -19.49 3.78
C LEU A 194 2.03 -18.77 4.75
N TYR A 195 1.02 -18.05 4.24
CA TYR A 195 -0.02 -17.42 5.09
C TYR A 195 -0.68 -18.42 6.05
N ALA A 196 -0.96 -19.64 5.59
CA ALA A 196 -1.54 -20.70 6.40
C ALA A 196 -0.67 -21.17 7.58
N ASP A 197 0.59 -20.83 7.59
CA ASP A 197 1.50 -21.17 8.70
C ASP A 197 1.39 -20.15 9.84
N HIS A 198 0.80 -18.97 9.61
CA HIS A 198 0.66 -17.87 10.57
C HIS A 198 -0.65 -18.00 11.36
N ILE A 199 -0.66 -18.87 12.34
CA ILE A 199 -1.86 -19.17 13.15
C ILE A 199 -1.76 -18.69 14.61
N CYS A 200 -0.61 -18.19 15.03
CA CYS A 200 -0.41 -17.72 16.41
C CYS A 200 -0.48 -16.21 16.49
N VAL A 201 -1.51 -15.69 17.15
CA VAL A 201 -1.59 -14.27 17.49
C VAL A 201 -0.69 -14.01 18.69
N GLN A 202 0.21 -13.05 18.59
CA GLN A 202 1.03 -12.61 19.70
C GLN A 202 0.23 -11.64 20.57
N PHE A 203 -0.11 -12.06 21.78
CA PHE A 203 -0.93 -11.27 22.71
C PHE A 203 -0.11 -10.25 23.49
N ASP A 204 1.17 -10.43 23.62
CA ASP A 204 2.13 -9.64 24.40
C ASP A 204 2.88 -8.59 23.57
N ALA A 205 2.80 -8.65 22.26
CA ALA A 205 3.32 -7.59 21.40
C ALA A 205 2.40 -6.38 21.42
N GLY A 206 2.96 -5.22 21.45
CA GLY A 206 2.24 -3.98 21.13
C GLY A 206 1.53 -4.12 19.79
N GLY A 207 0.46 -3.34 19.57
CA GLY A 207 -0.36 -3.43 18.36
C GLY A 207 0.46 -3.44 17.08
N GLY A 208 -0.02 -4.17 16.07
CA GLY A 208 0.57 -4.20 14.74
C GLY A 208 0.51 -2.84 14.05
N ARG A 209 0.96 -2.79 12.84
CA ARG A 209 0.97 -1.54 12.04
C ARG A 209 -0.45 -1.04 11.83
N GLN A 210 -0.65 0.24 12.02
CA GLN A 210 -1.90 0.89 11.62
C GLN A 210 -1.94 1.07 10.11
N ARG A 211 -3.09 0.79 9.53
CA ARG A 211 -3.44 1.03 8.13
C ARG A 211 -4.79 1.74 8.09
N TRP A 212 -5.33 1.93 6.91
CA TRP A 212 -6.60 2.63 6.72
C TRP A 212 -7.40 2.06 5.56
N CYS A 213 -8.71 2.28 5.62
CA CYS A 213 -9.60 2.13 4.49
C CYS A 213 -10.41 3.41 4.33
N ILE A 214 -10.56 3.89 3.09
CA ILE A 214 -11.20 5.16 2.77
C ILE A 214 -12.20 5.00 1.62
N ALA A 215 -13.33 5.69 1.74
CA ALA A 215 -14.28 5.91 0.64
C ALA A 215 -13.98 7.28 0.01
N PRO A 216 -13.32 7.35 -1.16
CA PRO A 216 -12.85 8.61 -1.72
C PRO A 216 -13.96 9.66 -1.92
N SER A 217 -15.17 9.23 -2.25
CA SER A 217 -16.33 10.11 -2.45
C SER A 217 -16.82 10.82 -1.18
N LYS A 218 -16.45 10.32 0.00
CA LYS A 218 -16.81 10.90 1.31
C LYS A 218 -15.67 11.60 2.00
N ALA A 219 -14.45 11.30 1.60
CA ALA A 219 -13.25 11.83 2.22
C ALA A 219 -13.12 13.34 2.01
N PRO A 220 -12.54 14.07 2.98
CA PRO A 220 -12.18 15.46 2.76
C PRO A 220 -11.29 15.62 1.52
N ILE A 221 -11.55 16.64 0.71
CA ILE A 221 -10.83 16.87 -0.55
C ILE A 221 -9.33 17.12 -0.32
N ASP A 222 -8.97 17.64 0.83
CA ASP A 222 -7.60 17.91 1.27
C ASP A 222 -6.98 16.78 2.08
N ALA A 223 -7.65 15.61 2.17
CA ALA A 223 -7.08 14.43 2.81
C ALA A 223 -5.82 13.99 2.08
N VAL A 224 -4.71 13.92 2.80
CA VAL A 224 -3.41 13.50 2.27
C VAL A 224 -3.21 12.01 2.53
N TRP A 225 -3.06 11.25 1.46
CA TRP A 225 -2.89 9.79 1.56
C TRP A 225 -1.43 9.45 1.89
N ARG A 226 -1.25 8.67 2.94
CA ARG A 226 0.06 8.25 3.45
C ARG A 226 0.06 6.76 3.78
N LEU A 227 1.24 6.20 3.96
CA LEU A 227 1.40 4.76 4.21
C LEU A 227 0.69 4.29 5.50
N VAL A 228 0.81 5.03 6.58
CA VAL A 228 0.34 4.59 7.90
C VAL A 228 -1.01 5.20 8.26
N ARG A 229 -1.19 6.48 8.00
CA ARG A 229 -2.40 7.23 8.36
C ARG A 229 -2.65 8.37 7.38
N MET A 230 -3.88 8.79 7.29
CA MET A 230 -4.23 9.97 6.52
C MET A 230 -3.73 11.25 7.20
N GLY A 231 -3.29 12.21 6.40
CA GLY A 231 -3.15 13.59 6.83
C GLY A 231 -4.46 14.35 6.59
N ASN A 232 -4.75 15.33 7.41
CA ASN A 232 -5.94 16.19 7.34
C ASN A 232 -7.28 15.42 7.40
N ALA A 233 -7.28 14.21 7.91
CA ALA A 233 -8.49 13.42 8.12
C ALA A 233 -8.36 12.54 9.36
N THR A 234 -9.45 12.36 10.08
CA THR A 234 -9.53 11.53 11.29
C THR A 234 -10.45 10.34 11.01
N PRO A 235 -10.03 9.11 11.34
CA PRO A 235 -10.88 7.95 11.20
C PRO A 235 -12.14 8.05 12.07
N ASP A 236 -13.29 7.65 11.54
CA ASP A 236 -14.56 7.59 12.27
C ASP A 236 -14.53 6.48 13.32
N GLN A 237 -13.85 5.38 13.01
CA GLN A 237 -13.71 4.22 13.90
C GLN A 237 -12.45 3.43 13.58
N SER A 238 -12.12 2.48 14.46
CA SER A 238 -11.00 1.56 14.28
C SER A 238 -11.50 0.12 14.27
N LEU A 239 -10.99 -0.69 13.33
CA LEU A 239 -11.22 -2.14 13.26
C LEU A 239 -9.91 -2.88 13.60
N THR A 240 -10.05 -4.04 14.29
CA THR A 240 -8.92 -4.88 14.71
C THR A 240 -9.08 -6.28 14.15
#